data_e259d01f9b2a8976a02e73b7fa85faf7
#
_entry.id   e259d01f9b2a8976a02e73b7fa85faf7
#
_cell.length_a   1.000
_cell.length_b   1.000
_cell.length_c   1.000
_cell.angle_alpha   90.00
_cell.angle_beta   90.00
_cell.angle_gamma   90.00
#
_symmetry.space_group_name_H-M   'P 1'
#
loop_
_entity.id
_entity.type
_entity.pdbx_description
1 polymer ?
#
loop_
_entity_poly.entity_id
_entity_poly.type
_entity_poly.pdbx_seq_one_letter_code
_entity_poly.pdbx_strand_id
1 'polypeptide(L)'
;MKILVTGFDPFGGESINPSMEAVRRLPEMLGQVRLIKAQIPTAARRSLIVLRQLIEQHDPQMICCVGQAGGRRGITVERIGINVDDFRIPDNDGDQPVDDPVFA
;
A
#
# COMPACT_ATOMS: atom_id res chain seq x y z
N MET A 1 17.41 3.41 -12.19
CA MET A 1 16.16 2.66 -11.93
C MET A 1 15.43 3.30 -10.76
N LYS A 2 14.13 3.45 -10.89
CA LYS A 2 13.26 4.00 -9.85
C LYS A 2 12.29 2.92 -9.38
N ILE A 3 12.17 2.75 -8.07
CA ILE A 3 11.16 1.88 -7.46
C ILE A 3 10.24 2.75 -6.63
N LEU A 4 8.94 2.69 -6.89
CA LEU A 4 7.93 3.29 -6.03
C LEU A 4 7.63 2.34 -4.89
N VAL A 5 7.84 2.79 -3.65
CA VAL A 5 7.58 2.00 -2.44
C VAL A 5 6.49 2.70 -1.65
N THR A 6 5.37 2.03 -1.44
CA THR A 6 4.23 2.61 -0.75
C THR A 6 3.96 1.93 0.58
N GLY A 7 3.53 2.71 1.55
CA GLY A 7 2.93 2.24 2.79
C GLY A 7 1.55 2.84 2.94
N PHE A 8 0.85 2.45 4.00
CA PHE A 8 -0.51 2.92 4.26
C PHE A 8 -0.56 3.89 5.45
N ASP A 9 -1.58 4.75 5.45
CA ASP A 9 -1.90 5.57 6.61
C ASP A 9 -2.50 4.72 7.75
N PRO A 10 -2.59 5.25 8.98
CA PRO A 10 -3.23 4.54 10.10
C PRO A 10 -4.70 4.24 9.81
N PHE A 11 -5.18 3.11 10.32
CA PHE A 11 -6.57 2.67 10.21
C PHE A 11 -7.02 1.94 11.47
N GLY A 12 -8.33 1.70 11.60
CA GLY A 12 -8.88 0.94 12.71
C GLY A 12 -8.70 1.58 14.08
N GLY A 13 -8.61 2.93 14.14
CA GLY A 13 -8.39 3.66 15.41
C GLY A 13 -6.94 3.68 15.88
N GLU A 14 -6.01 3.08 15.13
CA GLU A 14 -4.59 3.09 15.45
C GLU A 14 -3.95 4.45 15.14
N SER A 15 -2.90 4.81 15.88
CA SER A 15 -2.18 6.08 15.68
C SER A 15 -1.08 6.00 14.63
N ILE A 16 -0.57 4.79 14.36
CA ILE A 16 0.46 4.55 13.34
C ILE A 16 0.10 3.34 12.49
N ASN A 17 0.68 3.27 11.31
CA ASN A 17 0.65 2.06 10.49
C ASN A 17 2.09 1.57 10.30
N PRO A 18 2.42 0.33 10.74
CA PRO A 18 3.78 -0.20 10.64
C PRO A 18 4.34 -0.21 9.21
N SER A 19 3.48 -0.34 8.20
CA SER A 19 3.93 -0.34 6.81
C SER A 19 4.58 0.99 6.43
N MET A 20 3.94 2.11 6.77
CA MET A 20 4.50 3.43 6.46
C MET A 20 5.73 3.74 7.31
N GLU A 21 5.74 3.29 8.57
CA GLU A 21 6.93 3.43 9.43
C GLU A 21 8.14 2.69 8.84
N ALA A 22 7.92 1.49 8.31
CA ALA A 22 8.98 0.73 7.64
C ALA A 22 9.45 1.45 6.36
N VAL A 23 8.52 1.93 5.54
CA VAL A 23 8.85 2.64 4.30
C VAL A 23 9.64 3.92 4.57
N ARG A 24 9.28 4.69 5.59
CA ARG A 24 10.01 5.92 5.96
C ARG A 24 11.47 5.66 6.32
N ARG A 25 11.77 4.49 6.90
CA ARG A 25 13.11 4.11 7.33
C ARG A 25 13.99 3.56 6.23
N LEU A 26 13.44 3.31 5.05
CA LEU A 26 14.24 2.88 3.91
C LEU A 26 15.15 4.02 3.45
N PRO A 27 16.35 3.71 2.94
CA PRO A 27 17.19 4.72 2.33
C PRO A 27 16.56 5.28 1.06
N GLU A 28 16.99 6.45 0.61
CA GLU A 28 16.55 7.01 -0.67
C GLU A 28 17.19 6.30 -1.85
N MET A 29 18.38 5.75 -1.64
CA MET A 29 19.12 5.03 -2.67
C MET A 29 19.53 3.65 -2.17
N LEU A 30 19.33 2.63 -2.99
CA LEU A 30 19.92 1.30 -2.84
C LEU A 30 20.87 1.08 -4.02
N GLY A 31 22.18 1.31 -3.80
CA GLY A 31 23.12 1.34 -4.89
C GLY A 31 22.72 2.43 -5.89
N GLN A 32 22.48 2.07 -7.13
CA GLN A 32 22.03 2.99 -8.16
C GLN A 32 20.49 3.05 -8.30
N VAL A 33 19.77 2.33 -7.46
CA VAL A 33 18.31 2.30 -7.48
C VAL A 33 17.75 3.38 -6.56
N ARG A 34 16.94 4.27 -7.12
CA ARG A 34 16.24 5.31 -6.35
C ARG A 34 14.93 4.76 -5.82
N LEU A 35 14.70 4.92 -4.52
CA LEU A 35 13.44 4.57 -3.86
C LEU A 35 12.58 5.82 -3.70
N ILE A 36 11.43 5.83 -4.35
CA ILE A 36 10.42 6.88 -4.22
C ILE A 36 9.41 6.39 -3.19
N LYS A 37 9.41 7.02 -2.02
CA LYS A 37 8.57 6.60 -0.90
C LYS A 37 7.28 7.42 -0.87
N ALA A 38 6.15 6.75 -0.71
CA ALA A 38 4.86 7.43 -0.66
C ALA A 38 3.89 6.70 0.27
N GLN A 39 2.95 7.48 0.81
CA GLN A 39 1.86 6.96 1.62
C GLN A 39 0.59 6.93 0.80
N ILE A 40 -0.15 5.84 0.85
CA ILE A 40 -1.47 5.74 0.24
C ILE A 40 -2.53 5.56 1.34
N PRO A 41 -3.76 6.05 1.11
CA PRO A 41 -4.82 5.92 2.10
C PRO A 41 -5.29 4.47 2.23
N THR A 42 -5.64 4.06 3.45
CA THR A 42 -6.28 2.77 3.72
C THR A 42 -7.77 2.90 3.40
N ALA A 43 -8.06 3.01 2.13
CA ALA A 43 -9.40 3.22 1.58
C ALA A 43 -9.47 2.58 0.20
N ALA A 44 -10.44 1.69 -0.02
CA ALA A 44 -10.51 0.85 -1.22
C ALA A 44 -10.47 1.65 -2.53
N ARG A 45 -11.21 2.76 -2.59
CA ARG A 45 -11.29 3.59 -3.81
C ARG A 45 -10.16 4.59 -3.91
N ARG A 46 -9.90 5.34 -2.84
CA ARG A 46 -8.87 6.38 -2.86
C ARG A 46 -7.47 5.82 -3.01
N SER A 47 -7.20 4.62 -2.47
CA SER A 47 -5.88 4.00 -2.62
C SER A 47 -5.51 3.80 -4.09
N LEU A 48 -6.46 3.34 -4.90
CA LEU A 48 -6.23 3.12 -6.34
C LEU A 48 -6.01 4.43 -7.09
N ILE A 49 -6.77 5.47 -6.75
CA ILE A 49 -6.63 6.80 -7.36
C ILE A 49 -5.25 7.38 -7.05
N VAL A 50 -4.85 7.36 -5.79
CA VAL A 50 -3.56 7.90 -5.36
C VAL A 50 -2.40 7.09 -5.95
N LEU A 51 -2.50 5.77 -5.95
CA LEU A 51 -1.47 4.92 -6.52
C LEU A 51 -1.28 5.18 -8.01
N ARG A 52 -2.37 5.33 -8.76
CA ARG A 52 -2.32 5.67 -10.19
C ARG A 52 -1.63 7.01 -10.43
N GLN A 53 -1.99 8.03 -9.64
CA GLN A 53 -1.35 9.35 -9.74
C GLN A 53 0.16 9.28 -9.48
N LEU A 54 0.58 8.50 -8.49
CA LEU A 54 2.00 8.31 -8.17
C LEU A 54 2.74 7.62 -9.31
N ILE A 55 2.13 6.61 -9.92
CA ILE A 55 2.71 5.91 -11.06
C ILE A 55 2.88 6.85 -12.25
N GLU A 56 1.85 7.63 -12.56
CA GLU A 56 1.90 8.61 -13.66
C GLU A 56 2.93 9.71 -13.40
N GLN A 57 3.03 10.18 -12.17
CA GLN A 57 3.95 11.26 -11.78
C GLN A 57 5.42 10.81 -11.84
N HIS A 58 5.72 9.62 -11.36
CA HIS A 58 7.09 9.16 -11.15
C HIS A 58 7.62 8.19 -12.20
N ASP A 59 6.73 7.57 -12.96
CA ASP A 59 7.07 6.57 -14.00
C ASP A 59 8.09 5.53 -13.51
N PRO A 60 7.79 4.81 -12.41
CA PRO A 60 8.74 3.85 -11.85
C PRO A 60 8.84 2.58 -12.72
N GLN A 61 10.00 1.92 -12.69
CA GLN A 61 10.19 0.62 -13.32
C GLN A 61 9.60 -0.53 -12.49
N MET A 62 9.45 -0.32 -11.17
CA MET A 62 8.90 -1.31 -10.26
C MET A 62 8.08 -0.63 -9.18
N ILE A 63 7.07 -1.32 -8.68
CA ILE A 63 6.22 -0.87 -7.58
C ILE A 63 6.26 -1.93 -6.49
N CYS A 64 6.55 -1.49 -5.26
CA CYS A 64 6.54 -2.34 -4.07
C CYS A 64 5.54 -1.76 -3.08
N CYS A 65 4.42 -2.43 -2.89
CA CYS A 65 3.40 -2.03 -1.93
C CYS A 65 3.61 -2.78 -0.62
N VAL A 66 3.82 -2.05 0.47
CA VAL A 66 4.03 -2.61 1.81
C VAL A 66 2.76 -2.42 2.62
N GLY A 67 2.25 -3.49 3.20
CA GLY A 67 1.05 -3.48 4.01
C GLY A 67 1.26 -4.14 5.36
N GLN A 68 0.31 -3.93 6.26
CA GLN A 68 0.27 -4.60 7.56
C GLN A 68 -0.61 -5.84 7.46
N ALA A 69 -0.05 -6.99 7.86
CA ALA A 69 -0.81 -8.22 8.03
C ALA A 69 -0.81 -8.58 9.52
N GLY A 70 -1.85 -8.19 10.23
CA GLY A 70 -1.97 -8.44 11.67
C GLY A 70 -1.91 -9.92 12.00
N GLY A 71 -1.16 -10.27 13.05
CA GLY A 71 -1.00 -11.65 13.51
C GLY A 71 0.05 -12.47 12.79
N ARG A 72 0.64 -11.97 11.72
CA ARG A 72 1.77 -12.65 11.06
C ARG A 72 3.10 -12.22 11.68
N ARG A 73 4.01 -13.17 11.83
CA ARG A 73 5.40 -12.92 12.22
C ARG A 73 6.25 -12.73 10.98
N GLY A 74 7.10 -11.71 10.98
CA GLY A 74 8.03 -11.44 9.89
C GLY A 74 7.38 -10.88 8.65
N ILE A 75 8.19 -10.73 7.62
CA ILE A 75 7.79 -10.16 6.34
C ILE A 75 7.48 -11.29 5.37
N THR A 76 6.34 -11.20 4.71
CA THR A 76 5.95 -12.16 3.67
C THR A 76 5.75 -11.43 2.35
N VAL A 77 6.06 -12.11 1.25
CA VAL A 77 5.84 -11.59 -0.10
C VAL A 77 4.54 -12.20 -0.65
N GLU A 78 3.60 -11.34 -1.00
CA GLU A 78 2.36 -11.78 -1.66
C GLU A 78 2.64 -12.12 -3.11
N ARG A 79 2.29 -13.34 -3.52
CA ARG A 79 2.57 -13.83 -4.87
C ARG A 79 1.41 -13.62 -5.83
N ILE A 80 0.19 -13.51 -5.31
CA ILE A 80 -1.03 -13.50 -6.11
C ILE A 80 -1.94 -12.40 -5.58
N GLY A 81 -2.40 -11.52 -6.47
CA GLY A 81 -3.51 -10.62 -6.22
C GLY A 81 -4.74 -11.12 -6.97
N ILE A 82 -5.88 -11.11 -6.32
CA ILE A 82 -7.15 -11.47 -6.93
C ILE A 82 -8.07 -10.26 -7.02
N ASN A 83 -9.04 -10.30 -7.92
CA ASN A 83 -9.98 -9.20 -8.15
C ASN A 83 -11.15 -9.25 -7.15
N VAL A 84 -10.83 -9.21 -5.85
CA VAL A 84 -11.83 -9.26 -4.78
C VAL A 84 -11.43 -8.35 -3.64
N ASP A 85 -12.38 -7.52 -3.20
CA ASP A 85 -12.32 -6.80 -1.92
C ASP A 85 -13.30 -7.46 -0.95
N ASP A 86 -12.79 -7.85 0.21
CA ASP A 86 -13.57 -8.49 1.27
C ASP A 86 -13.01 -8.04 2.63
N PHE A 87 -13.66 -7.05 3.24
CA PHE A 87 -13.12 -6.36 4.42
C PHE A 87 -13.83 -6.79 5.70
N ARG A 88 -13.05 -7.15 6.72
CA ARG A 88 -13.59 -7.48 8.03
C ARG A 88 -14.02 -6.26 8.84
N ILE A 89 -13.42 -5.10 8.56
CA ILE A 89 -13.74 -3.83 9.19
C ILE A 89 -13.86 -2.76 8.11
N PRO A 90 -14.58 -1.66 8.36
CA PRO A 90 -14.62 -0.54 7.42
C PRO A 90 -13.22 0.03 7.18
N ASP A 91 -12.98 0.51 5.98
CA ASP A 91 -11.79 1.30 5.66
C ASP A 91 -11.92 2.74 6.22
N ASN A 92 -10.91 3.59 5.95
CA ASN A 92 -10.91 4.96 6.48
C ASN A 92 -12.00 5.85 5.88
N ASP A 93 -12.62 5.44 4.78
CA ASP A 93 -13.74 6.16 4.16
C ASP A 93 -15.10 5.57 4.56
N GLY A 94 -15.12 4.55 5.42
CA GLY A 94 -16.33 3.90 5.87
C GLY A 94 -16.84 2.80 4.92
N ASP A 95 -16.11 2.48 3.86
CA ASP A 95 -16.45 1.40 2.95
C ASP A 95 -16.06 0.05 3.54
N GLN A 96 -16.97 -0.92 3.43
CA GLN A 96 -16.72 -2.29 3.87
C GLN A 96 -17.24 -3.26 2.83
N PRO A 97 -16.53 -3.41 1.70
CA PRO A 97 -16.94 -4.34 0.67
C PRO A 97 -16.92 -5.78 1.16
N VAL A 98 -17.85 -6.59 0.68
CA VAL A 98 -17.97 -8.01 1.00
C VAL A 98 -17.99 -8.76 -0.32
N ASP A 99 -16.95 -9.53 -0.59
CA ASP A 99 -16.82 -10.35 -1.80
C ASP A 99 -17.12 -9.55 -3.08
N ASP A 100 -16.66 -8.31 -3.13
CA ASP A 100 -16.90 -7.40 -4.25
C ASP A 100 -15.69 -7.38 -5.20
N PRO A 101 -15.91 -7.28 -6.52
CA PRO A 101 -14.79 -7.13 -7.44
C PRO A 101 -14.12 -5.74 -7.26
N VAL A 102 -12.80 -5.71 -7.35
CA VAL A 102 -12.02 -4.45 -7.35
C VAL A 102 -12.24 -3.70 -8.67
N PHE A 103 -12.22 -4.44 -9.76
CA PHE A 103 -12.49 -3.92 -11.11
C PHE A 103 -13.67 -4.68 -11.72
N ALA A 104 -14.49 -3.95 -12.45
CA ALA A 104 -15.64 -4.51 -13.14
C ALA A 104 -15.23 -5.53 -14.22
#